data_adc9ba9291882a72eb4dabc5f08981e0
#
_entry.id   adc9ba9291882a72eb4dabc5f08981e0
#
_cell.length_a   1.000
_cell.length_b   1.000
_cell.length_c   1.000
_cell.angle_alpha   90.00
_cell.angle_beta   90.00
_cell.angle_gamma   90.00
#
_symmetry.space_group_name_H-M   'P 1'
#
loop_
_entity.id
_entity.type
_entity.pdbx_description
1 polymer ?
#
loop_
_entity_poly.entity_id
_entity_poly.type
_entity_poly.pdbx_seq_one_letter_code
_entity_poly.pdbx_strand_id
1 'polypeptide(L)'
;GENIKEEENIITMDNGCVCCTVRGDLVRALLTLKDKTKKFDHIIIETTGLADPAPVAFTFFINPEIADHYRIDSILCLADAKHIGPHLEEEKPDGVVNEAVSQVAFADRILLNKIDLVSDTELLGVMDQVRSINGVAEVIKTTNSVVDLDKVLGVSSFSIEKTLEVDPDFLEDEEGHAAATAAHDGAAVDTDVGNGHSHDGGKTTCTEDHSHSAEPVPKKPRKKKHDLTGVSSVGILAEGELDFNQVNTFMAAVLQENAKSIYRSKGVLCFKDQGNIKFIFQGVHEHINFGPSSMEWAEGEPRVNRMVFIGRDLNRAELEESFKACLVKN
;
A
#
# COMPACT_ATOMS: atom_id res chain seq x y z
N GLY A 1 5.53 5.98 -45.73
CA GLY A 1 5.07 6.07 -44.38
C GLY A 1 3.61 5.71 -44.34
N GLU A 2 3.29 4.46 -44.02
CA GLU A 2 1.92 4.03 -43.77
C GLU A 2 1.49 4.61 -42.41
N ASN A 3 0.50 5.50 -42.44
CA ASN A 3 -0.23 5.91 -41.26
C ASN A 3 -1.07 4.70 -40.80
N ILE A 4 -0.56 3.92 -39.87
CA ILE A 4 -1.35 2.99 -39.08
C ILE A 4 -2.22 3.89 -38.18
N LYS A 5 -3.46 4.12 -38.59
CA LYS A 5 -4.50 4.56 -37.69
C LYS A 5 -4.87 3.31 -36.87
N GLU A 6 -4.15 3.05 -35.78
CA GLU A 6 -4.69 2.25 -34.70
C GLU A 6 -5.94 2.98 -34.21
N GLU A 7 -7.10 2.35 -34.39
CA GLU A 7 -8.32 2.77 -33.70
C GLU A 7 -8.09 2.51 -32.23
N GLU A 8 -7.55 3.48 -31.51
CA GLU A 8 -7.57 3.52 -30.08
C GLU A 8 -9.03 3.50 -29.66
N ASN A 9 -9.50 2.38 -29.11
CA ASN A 9 -10.85 2.26 -28.57
C ASN A 9 -10.88 2.99 -27.22
N ILE A 10 -10.84 4.32 -27.24
CA ILE A 10 -11.01 5.16 -26.04
C ILE A 10 -12.51 5.37 -25.84
N ILE A 11 -13.01 4.91 -24.71
CA ILE A 11 -14.40 5.14 -24.27
C ILE A 11 -14.35 6.20 -23.17
N THR A 12 -14.83 7.41 -23.47
CA THR A 12 -14.92 8.49 -22.49
C THR A 12 -16.32 8.46 -21.84
N MET A 13 -16.38 8.56 -20.52
CA MET A 13 -17.63 8.67 -19.76
C MET A 13 -17.82 10.11 -19.27
N ASP A 14 -18.97 10.69 -19.54
CA ASP A 14 -19.21 12.13 -19.38
C ASP A 14 -19.36 12.62 -17.93
N ASN A 15 -19.42 11.74 -16.93
CA ASN A 15 -19.67 12.11 -15.54
C ASN A 15 -18.45 11.84 -14.67
N GLY A 16 -17.77 12.92 -14.27
CA GLY A 16 -16.55 12.88 -13.45
C GLY A 16 -16.69 12.38 -12.00
N CYS A 17 -17.92 12.13 -11.53
CA CYS A 17 -18.15 11.58 -10.18
C CYS A 17 -18.51 10.10 -10.28
N VAL A 18 -17.74 9.23 -9.59
CA VAL A 18 -18.01 7.80 -9.52
C VAL A 18 -19.17 7.54 -8.53
N CYS A 19 -20.36 8.05 -8.84
CA CYS A 19 -21.61 7.72 -8.16
C CYS A 19 -22.31 6.54 -8.85
N CYS A 20 -23.46 6.11 -8.32
CA CYS A 20 -24.20 4.94 -8.81
C CYS A 20 -24.46 4.93 -10.33
N THR A 21 -24.56 6.10 -10.98
CA THR A 21 -24.78 6.23 -12.42
C THR A 21 -23.55 5.79 -13.23
N VAL A 22 -22.34 6.21 -12.82
CA VAL A 22 -21.08 5.85 -13.50
C VAL A 22 -20.79 4.35 -13.38
N ARG A 23 -21.15 3.72 -12.24
CA ARG A 23 -21.04 2.26 -12.11
C ARG A 23 -21.88 1.55 -13.18
N GLY A 24 -23.11 1.99 -13.43
CA GLY A 24 -23.98 1.43 -14.48
C GLY A 24 -23.40 1.62 -15.88
N ASP A 25 -22.79 2.77 -16.14
CA ASP A 25 -22.14 3.07 -17.43
C ASP A 25 -20.89 2.24 -17.65
N LEU A 26 -20.06 2.07 -16.60
CA LEU A 26 -18.89 1.19 -16.65
C LEU A 26 -19.29 -0.27 -16.93
N VAL A 27 -20.29 -0.79 -16.24
CA VAL A 27 -20.82 -2.15 -16.48
C VAL A 27 -21.25 -2.29 -17.93
N ARG A 28 -22.04 -1.34 -18.46
CA ARG A 28 -22.49 -1.38 -19.86
C ARG A 28 -21.33 -1.34 -20.85
N ALA A 29 -20.33 -0.50 -20.60
CA ALA A 29 -19.13 -0.41 -21.43
C ALA A 29 -18.36 -1.74 -21.44
N LEU A 30 -18.14 -2.34 -20.26
CA LEU A 30 -17.45 -3.63 -20.13
C LEU A 30 -18.23 -4.76 -20.82
N LEU A 31 -19.56 -4.81 -20.66
CA LEU A 31 -20.39 -5.81 -21.34
C LEU A 31 -20.35 -5.63 -22.87
N THR A 32 -20.34 -4.40 -23.36
CA THR A 32 -20.16 -4.12 -24.79
C THR A 32 -18.79 -4.56 -25.31
N LEU A 33 -17.76 -4.42 -24.49
CA LEU A 33 -16.40 -4.84 -24.83
C LEU A 33 -16.23 -6.37 -24.78
N LYS A 34 -17.03 -7.06 -23.98
CA LYS A 34 -17.03 -8.53 -23.86
C LYS A 34 -17.11 -9.23 -25.22
N ASP A 35 -17.98 -8.75 -26.11
CA ASP A 35 -18.14 -9.33 -27.45
C ASP A 35 -16.95 -9.04 -28.37
N LYS A 36 -16.05 -8.13 -27.97
CA LYS A 36 -14.84 -7.70 -28.70
C LYS A 36 -13.54 -8.26 -28.10
N THR A 37 -13.60 -9.12 -27.10
CA THR A 37 -12.42 -9.62 -26.33
C THR A 37 -11.33 -10.25 -27.18
N LYS A 38 -11.63 -10.68 -28.43
CA LYS A 38 -10.61 -11.19 -29.36
C LYS A 38 -9.68 -10.12 -29.95
N LYS A 39 -9.93 -8.84 -29.65
CA LYS A 39 -9.22 -7.69 -30.23
C LYS A 39 -8.22 -7.02 -29.30
N PHE A 40 -8.27 -7.33 -28.00
CA PHE A 40 -7.39 -6.72 -26.99
C PHE A 40 -7.15 -7.68 -25.83
N ASP A 41 -5.99 -7.56 -25.21
CA ASP A 41 -5.56 -8.39 -24.07
C ASP A 41 -5.79 -7.69 -22.73
N HIS A 42 -5.76 -6.35 -22.71
CA HIS A 42 -5.88 -5.53 -21.52
C HIS A 42 -6.86 -4.38 -21.72
N ILE A 43 -7.51 -3.99 -20.63
CA ILE A 43 -8.34 -2.78 -20.51
C ILE A 43 -7.70 -1.90 -19.44
N ILE A 44 -7.43 -0.65 -19.77
CA ILE A 44 -6.96 0.36 -18.83
C ILE A 44 -8.13 1.29 -18.52
N ILE A 45 -8.45 1.43 -17.23
CA ILE A 45 -9.47 2.35 -16.76
C ILE A 45 -8.78 3.49 -16.05
N GLU A 46 -8.79 4.67 -16.65
CA GLU A 46 -8.30 5.88 -16.01
C GLU A 46 -9.42 6.59 -15.25
N THR A 47 -9.17 6.89 -13.99
CA THR A 47 -10.06 7.74 -13.19
C THR A 47 -9.52 9.17 -13.16
N THR A 48 -10.39 10.13 -12.85
CA THR A 48 -9.93 11.52 -12.63
C THR A 48 -8.99 11.59 -11.44
N GLY A 49 -8.12 12.61 -11.41
CA GLY A 49 -7.11 12.80 -10.36
C GLY A 49 -7.66 12.96 -8.93
N LEU A 50 -8.97 13.19 -8.79
CA LEU A 50 -9.66 13.34 -7.50
C LEU A 50 -10.67 12.21 -7.24
N ALA A 51 -10.63 11.12 -7.99
CA ALA A 51 -11.58 10.03 -7.83
C ALA A 51 -11.10 9.01 -6.78
N ASP A 52 -12.04 8.54 -5.98
CA ASP A 52 -11.85 7.35 -5.17
C ASP A 52 -11.88 6.11 -6.08
N PRO A 53 -10.84 5.25 -6.09
CA PRO A 53 -10.80 4.06 -6.93
C PRO A 53 -11.74 2.93 -6.46
N ALA A 54 -12.17 2.95 -5.20
CA ALA A 54 -12.96 1.88 -4.61
C ALA A 54 -14.25 1.54 -5.39
N PRO A 55 -15.08 2.51 -5.82
CA PRO A 55 -16.31 2.21 -6.57
C PRO A 55 -16.06 1.51 -7.91
N VAL A 56 -14.93 1.79 -8.56
CA VAL A 56 -14.51 1.10 -9.79
C VAL A 56 -14.15 -0.35 -9.46
N ALA A 57 -13.30 -0.57 -8.46
CA ALA A 57 -12.92 -1.91 -8.02
C ALA A 57 -14.14 -2.74 -7.61
N PHE A 58 -15.10 -2.16 -6.88
CA PHE A 58 -16.34 -2.83 -6.49
C PHE A 58 -17.15 -3.40 -7.64
N THR A 59 -17.13 -2.77 -8.81
CA THR A 59 -17.85 -3.25 -9.98
C THR A 59 -17.45 -4.68 -10.34
N PHE A 60 -16.18 -5.01 -10.18
CA PHE A 60 -15.63 -6.33 -10.49
C PHE A 60 -15.92 -7.39 -9.42
N PHE A 61 -16.32 -6.99 -8.21
CA PHE A 61 -16.69 -7.93 -7.14
C PHE A 61 -18.21 -8.22 -7.12
N ILE A 62 -19.02 -7.19 -7.36
CA ILE A 62 -20.45 -7.26 -7.10
C ILE A 62 -21.23 -7.76 -8.33
N ASN A 63 -20.72 -7.49 -9.54
CA ASN A 63 -21.42 -7.88 -10.75
C ASN A 63 -20.91 -9.25 -11.27
N PRO A 64 -21.72 -10.33 -11.16
CA PRO A 64 -21.31 -11.66 -11.58
C PRO A 64 -20.93 -11.73 -13.07
N GLU A 65 -21.65 -11.02 -13.95
CA GLU A 65 -21.37 -11.03 -15.39
C GLU A 65 -20.01 -10.39 -15.71
N ILE A 66 -19.58 -9.41 -14.90
CA ILE A 66 -18.25 -8.80 -15.02
C ILE A 66 -17.20 -9.73 -14.42
N ALA A 67 -17.43 -10.24 -13.22
CA ALA A 67 -16.49 -11.11 -12.51
C ALA A 67 -16.15 -12.39 -13.29
N ASP A 68 -17.13 -12.96 -14.04
CA ASP A 68 -16.95 -14.16 -14.85
C ASP A 68 -16.06 -13.93 -16.09
N HIS A 69 -15.90 -12.67 -16.54
CA HIS A 69 -15.20 -12.36 -17.80
C HIS A 69 -13.98 -11.48 -17.64
N TYR A 70 -13.92 -10.70 -16.58
CA TYR A 70 -12.87 -9.72 -16.30
C TYR A 70 -12.30 -9.92 -14.92
N ARG A 71 -11.02 -9.64 -14.78
CA ARG A 71 -10.35 -9.57 -13.48
C ARG A 71 -9.54 -8.30 -13.39
N ILE A 72 -9.44 -7.74 -12.21
CA ILE A 72 -8.51 -6.65 -11.96
C ILE A 72 -7.09 -7.25 -11.93
N ASP A 73 -6.23 -6.73 -12.79
CA ASP A 73 -4.82 -7.10 -12.82
C ASP A 73 -4.06 -6.35 -11.72
N SER A 74 -4.24 -5.04 -11.68
CA SER A 74 -3.58 -4.15 -10.73
C SER A 74 -4.32 -2.82 -10.60
N ILE A 75 -4.27 -2.21 -9.43
CA ILE A 75 -4.62 -0.81 -9.22
C ILE A 75 -3.31 -0.02 -9.16
N LEU A 76 -3.11 0.85 -10.15
CA LEU A 76 -1.93 1.69 -10.26
C LEU A 76 -2.24 3.10 -9.77
N CYS A 77 -1.43 3.63 -8.86
CA CYS A 77 -1.46 5.03 -8.47
C CYS A 77 -0.30 5.77 -9.14
N LEU A 78 -0.61 6.79 -9.95
CA LEU A 78 0.39 7.66 -10.56
C LEU A 78 0.57 8.90 -9.67
N ALA A 79 1.65 8.96 -8.93
CA ALA A 79 1.94 9.99 -7.94
C ALA A 79 3.01 10.97 -8.44
N ASP A 80 2.76 12.27 -8.31
CA ASP A 80 3.72 13.33 -8.64
C ASP A 80 4.66 13.54 -7.44
N ALA A 81 5.93 13.14 -7.56
CA ALA A 81 6.92 13.23 -6.49
C ALA A 81 7.10 14.67 -5.97
N LYS A 82 6.88 15.68 -6.83
CA LYS A 82 7.05 17.10 -6.46
C LYS A 82 5.87 17.65 -5.66
N HIS A 83 4.65 17.16 -5.92
CA HIS A 83 3.43 17.80 -5.42
C HIS A 83 2.59 16.92 -4.49
N ILE A 84 2.85 15.61 -4.41
CA ILE A 84 1.99 14.71 -3.64
C ILE A 84 2.04 14.98 -2.12
N GLY A 85 3.19 15.37 -1.56
CA GLY A 85 3.35 15.59 -0.12
C GLY A 85 2.27 16.51 0.48
N PRO A 86 2.09 17.75 -0.01
CA PRO A 86 1.03 18.63 0.46
C PRO A 86 -0.39 18.06 0.35
N HIS A 87 -0.67 17.24 -0.68
CA HIS A 87 -1.97 16.59 -0.84
C HIS A 87 -2.19 15.47 0.17
N LEU A 88 -1.15 14.73 0.52
CA LEU A 88 -1.23 13.72 1.58
C LEU A 88 -1.43 14.35 2.96
N GLU A 89 -0.87 15.54 3.20
CA GLU A 89 -0.95 16.25 4.47
C GLU A 89 -2.19 17.16 4.59
N GLU A 90 -3.01 17.26 3.54
CA GLU A 90 -4.18 18.13 3.53
C GLU A 90 -5.24 17.64 4.54
N GLU A 91 -5.51 18.44 5.55
CA GLU A 91 -6.58 18.19 6.50
C GLU A 91 -7.93 18.37 5.82
N LYS A 92 -8.78 17.37 5.88
CA LYS A 92 -10.16 17.42 5.39
C LYS A 92 -11.13 17.55 6.57
N PRO A 93 -12.29 18.19 6.39
CA PRO A 93 -13.35 18.18 7.40
C PRO A 93 -13.76 16.77 7.81
N ASP A 94 -14.27 16.62 9.04
CA ASP A 94 -14.75 15.34 9.55
C ASP A 94 -15.70 14.64 8.57
N GLY A 95 -15.42 13.39 8.27
CA GLY A 95 -16.20 12.57 7.35
C GLY A 95 -15.89 12.78 5.87
N VAL A 96 -14.97 13.68 5.53
CA VAL A 96 -14.48 13.86 4.15
C VAL A 96 -13.21 13.04 3.94
N VAL A 97 -13.18 12.27 2.86
CA VAL A 97 -12.03 11.44 2.49
C VAL A 97 -10.96 12.33 1.85
N ASN A 98 -9.70 12.13 2.21
CA ASN A 98 -8.58 12.68 1.44
C ASN A 98 -8.32 11.75 0.25
N GLU A 99 -8.65 12.22 -0.94
CA GLU A 99 -8.60 11.43 -2.18
C GLU A 99 -7.18 10.97 -2.51
N ALA A 100 -6.15 11.79 -2.25
CA ALA A 100 -4.76 11.41 -2.50
C ALA A 100 -4.33 10.27 -1.57
N VAL A 101 -4.72 10.33 -0.29
CA VAL A 101 -4.47 9.26 0.67
C VAL A 101 -5.21 7.98 0.27
N SER A 102 -6.48 8.10 -0.15
CA SER A 102 -7.28 6.96 -0.62
C SER A 102 -6.62 6.29 -1.82
N GLN A 103 -6.19 7.05 -2.84
CA GLN A 103 -5.53 6.52 -4.03
C GLN A 103 -4.24 5.77 -3.71
N VAL A 104 -3.42 6.30 -2.81
CA VAL A 104 -2.20 5.62 -2.34
C VAL A 104 -2.54 4.35 -1.56
N ALA A 105 -3.54 4.41 -0.67
CA ALA A 105 -3.97 3.27 0.14
C ALA A 105 -4.54 2.10 -0.69
N PHE A 106 -5.24 2.42 -1.80
CA PHE A 106 -5.82 1.40 -2.68
C PHE A 106 -4.83 0.80 -3.67
N ALA A 107 -3.70 1.45 -3.91
CA ALA A 107 -2.75 1.01 -4.93
C ALA A 107 -2.14 -0.36 -4.63
N ASP A 108 -1.99 -1.18 -5.67
CA ASP A 108 -1.11 -2.34 -5.66
C ASP A 108 0.32 -1.96 -6.05
N ARG A 109 0.45 -0.94 -6.93
CA ARG A 109 1.72 -0.35 -7.36
C ARG A 109 1.59 1.15 -7.45
N ILE A 110 2.66 1.84 -7.08
CA ILE A 110 2.73 3.30 -7.10
C ILE A 110 3.84 3.73 -8.04
N LEU A 111 3.47 4.38 -9.14
CA LEU A 111 4.41 5.01 -10.06
C LEU A 111 4.74 6.40 -9.52
N LEU A 112 5.85 6.51 -8.79
CA LEU A 112 6.31 7.80 -8.28
C LEU A 112 7.04 8.55 -9.39
N ASN A 113 6.31 9.41 -10.07
CA ASN A 113 6.74 10.10 -11.27
C ASN A 113 7.33 11.48 -10.98
N LYS A 114 8.03 12.04 -11.97
CA LYS A 114 8.71 13.34 -11.91
C LYS A 114 9.80 13.39 -10.85
N ILE A 115 10.50 12.27 -10.64
CA ILE A 115 11.61 12.21 -9.68
C ILE A 115 12.77 13.14 -10.06
N ASP A 116 12.86 13.55 -11.31
CA ASP A 116 13.80 14.54 -11.85
C ASP A 116 13.56 15.98 -11.32
N LEU A 117 12.39 16.24 -10.72
CA LEU A 117 12.02 17.55 -10.18
C LEU A 117 12.26 17.69 -8.67
N VAL A 118 12.78 16.67 -8.03
CA VAL A 118 13.04 16.64 -6.58
C VAL A 118 14.47 16.22 -6.29
N SER A 119 15.02 16.69 -5.17
CA SER A 119 16.30 16.21 -4.66
C SER A 119 16.16 14.81 -4.04
N ASP A 120 17.27 14.10 -3.89
CA ASP A 120 17.29 12.77 -3.25
C ASP A 120 16.68 12.79 -1.83
N THR A 121 16.92 13.86 -1.07
CA THR A 121 16.35 14.00 0.28
C THR A 121 14.83 14.21 0.25
N GLU A 122 14.32 15.03 -0.68
CA GLU A 122 12.88 15.21 -0.88
C GLU A 122 12.23 13.91 -1.34
N LEU A 123 12.88 13.20 -2.27
CA LEU A 123 12.39 11.91 -2.78
C LEU A 123 12.27 10.87 -1.66
N LEU A 124 13.28 10.74 -0.80
CA LEU A 124 13.21 9.85 0.36
C LEU A 124 12.06 10.22 1.29
N GLY A 125 11.87 11.52 1.58
CA GLY A 125 10.76 11.99 2.42
C GLY A 125 9.39 11.64 1.83
N VAL A 126 9.20 11.81 0.52
CA VAL A 126 7.96 11.43 -0.16
C VAL A 126 7.74 9.92 -0.14
N MET A 127 8.81 9.14 -0.37
CA MET A 127 8.71 7.66 -0.29
C MET A 127 8.32 7.20 1.12
N ASP A 128 8.85 7.82 2.16
CA ASP A 128 8.49 7.50 3.54
C ASP A 128 7.03 7.85 3.85
N GLN A 129 6.52 8.99 3.35
CA GLN A 129 5.10 9.35 3.47
C GLN A 129 4.20 8.33 2.77
N VAL A 130 4.51 7.98 1.53
CA VAL A 130 3.74 6.99 0.75
C VAL A 130 3.73 5.63 1.43
N ARG A 131 4.89 5.15 1.90
CA ARG A 131 5.01 3.88 2.61
C ARG A 131 4.32 3.86 3.97
N SER A 132 4.25 5.00 4.66
CA SER A 132 3.51 5.08 5.93
C SER A 132 2.01 4.84 5.75
N ILE A 133 1.46 5.16 4.57
CA ILE A 133 0.07 4.93 4.19
C ILE A 133 -0.10 3.50 3.66
N ASN A 134 0.76 3.08 2.73
CA ASN A 134 0.69 1.78 2.08
C ASN A 134 2.08 1.13 2.03
N GLY A 135 2.38 0.29 3.02
CA GLY A 135 3.66 -0.39 3.16
C GLY A 135 3.86 -1.54 2.17
N VAL A 136 2.76 -2.08 1.61
CA VAL A 136 2.80 -3.27 0.73
C VAL A 136 2.85 -2.95 -0.77
N ALA A 137 2.51 -1.73 -1.18
CA ALA A 137 2.55 -1.37 -2.59
C ALA A 137 4.00 -1.21 -3.08
N GLU A 138 4.34 -1.85 -4.19
CA GLU A 138 5.61 -1.62 -4.87
C GLU A 138 5.70 -0.17 -5.37
N VAL A 139 6.74 0.56 -4.97
CA VAL A 139 6.99 1.94 -5.42
C VAL A 139 8.01 1.95 -6.55
N ILE A 140 7.58 2.27 -7.76
CA ILE A 140 8.39 2.35 -8.97
C ILE A 140 8.68 3.82 -9.27
N LYS A 141 9.97 4.18 -9.31
CA LYS A 141 10.43 5.54 -9.62
C LYS A 141 10.44 5.77 -11.13
N THR A 142 9.81 6.86 -11.58
CA THR A 142 9.69 7.15 -13.01
C THR A 142 9.95 8.64 -13.33
N THR A 143 10.33 8.90 -14.58
CA THR A 143 10.43 10.25 -15.17
C THR A 143 9.65 10.23 -16.46
N ASN A 144 8.83 11.25 -16.69
CA ASN A 144 7.93 11.34 -17.86
C ASN A 144 7.01 10.10 -18.02
N SER A 145 6.67 9.45 -16.92
CA SER A 145 5.86 8.22 -16.87
C SER A 145 6.44 7.04 -17.68
N VAL A 146 7.74 7.05 -17.96
CA VAL A 146 8.42 5.96 -18.66
C VAL A 146 8.63 4.81 -17.69
N VAL A 147 8.03 3.68 -18.00
CA VAL A 147 8.12 2.43 -17.23
C VAL A 147 8.04 1.23 -18.18
N ASP A 148 8.71 0.14 -17.84
CA ASP A 148 8.58 -1.10 -18.58
C ASP A 148 7.15 -1.65 -18.45
N LEU A 149 6.53 -2.03 -19.56
CA LEU A 149 5.13 -2.45 -19.56
C LEU A 149 4.87 -3.74 -18.75
N ASP A 150 5.83 -4.62 -18.65
CA ASP A 150 5.78 -5.83 -17.81
C ASP A 150 5.72 -5.53 -16.30
N LYS A 151 6.02 -4.30 -15.89
CA LYS A 151 5.84 -3.83 -14.51
C LYS A 151 4.46 -3.28 -14.22
N VAL A 152 3.64 -3.05 -15.23
CA VAL A 152 2.33 -2.41 -15.07
C VAL A 152 1.17 -3.15 -15.73
N LEU A 153 1.45 -4.09 -16.63
CA LEU A 153 0.46 -4.93 -17.32
C LEU A 153 0.77 -6.41 -17.12
N GLY A 154 -0.27 -7.21 -16.89
CA GLY A 154 -0.13 -8.66 -16.69
C GLY A 154 0.56 -9.05 -15.39
N VAL A 155 0.63 -8.13 -14.44
CA VAL A 155 1.35 -8.29 -13.17
C VAL A 155 0.56 -9.06 -12.12
N SER A 156 -0.76 -9.13 -12.28
CA SER A 156 -1.70 -9.81 -11.37
C SER A 156 -1.54 -9.42 -9.89
N SER A 157 -1.02 -8.23 -9.61
CA SER A 157 -0.71 -7.78 -8.24
C SER A 157 -1.97 -7.47 -7.41
N PHE A 158 -3.14 -7.36 -8.05
CA PHE A 158 -4.39 -7.28 -7.32
C PHE A 158 -4.73 -8.62 -6.64
N SER A 159 -4.44 -9.75 -7.27
CA SER A 159 -4.65 -11.09 -6.72
C SER A 159 -3.48 -11.49 -5.82
N ILE A 160 -3.76 -11.76 -4.55
CA ILE A 160 -2.73 -12.20 -3.60
C ILE A 160 -2.12 -13.55 -4.00
N GLU A 161 -2.90 -14.47 -4.60
CA GLU A 161 -2.38 -15.74 -5.11
C GLU A 161 -1.25 -15.50 -6.10
N LYS A 162 -1.49 -14.65 -7.10
CA LYS A 162 -0.51 -14.35 -8.13
C LYS A 162 0.69 -13.59 -7.60
N THR A 163 0.47 -12.70 -6.64
CA THR A 163 1.56 -11.98 -5.98
C THR A 163 2.49 -12.95 -5.25
N LEU A 164 1.94 -13.92 -4.52
CA LEU A 164 2.72 -14.92 -3.79
C LEU A 164 3.38 -15.98 -4.69
N GLU A 165 2.84 -16.25 -5.88
CA GLU A 165 3.52 -17.09 -6.89
C GLU A 165 4.81 -16.45 -7.38
N VAL A 166 4.84 -15.11 -7.49
CA VAL A 166 5.98 -14.33 -7.97
C VAL A 166 6.92 -13.93 -6.84
N ASP A 167 6.36 -13.57 -5.69
CA ASP A 167 7.06 -13.11 -4.50
C ASP A 167 6.43 -13.77 -3.25
N PRO A 168 6.96 -14.92 -2.83
CA PRO A 168 6.45 -15.63 -1.66
C PRO A 168 6.55 -14.83 -0.36
N ASP A 169 7.51 -13.90 -0.28
CA ASP A 169 7.83 -13.11 0.90
C ASP A 169 7.12 -11.74 0.90
N PHE A 170 6.28 -11.46 -0.09
CA PHE A 170 5.56 -10.19 -0.31
C PHE A 170 4.93 -9.58 0.95
N LEU A 171 4.45 -10.39 1.89
CA LEU A 171 3.86 -9.94 3.15
C LEU A 171 4.86 -9.93 4.33
N GLU A 172 6.12 -10.33 4.13
CA GLU A 172 7.16 -10.35 5.17
C GLU A 172 7.90 -9.01 5.28
N ASP A 173 7.92 -8.23 4.20
CA ASP A 173 8.67 -6.97 4.13
C ASP A 173 8.15 -5.86 5.07
N GLU A 174 6.93 -5.96 5.60
CA GLU A 174 6.39 -4.97 6.54
C GLU A 174 7.16 -4.91 7.87
N GLU A 175 7.70 -6.03 8.36
CA GLU A 175 8.53 -6.01 9.58
C GLU A 175 9.94 -5.49 9.32
N GLY A 176 10.50 -5.76 8.14
CA GLY A 176 11.82 -5.26 7.73
C GLY A 176 11.87 -3.74 7.62
N HIS A 177 10.81 -3.12 7.17
CA HIS A 177 10.73 -1.65 7.03
C HIS A 177 10.56 -0.93 8.38
N ALA A 178 9.85 -1.51 9.34
CA ALA A 178 9.76 -0.97 10.71
C ALA A 178 11.09 -1.08 11.46
N ALA A 179 11.88 -2.13 11.19
CA ALA A 179 13.21 -2.33 11.78
C ALA A 179 14.29 -1.48 11.09
N ALA A 180 14.23 -1.27 9.78
CA ALA A 180 15.20 -0.47 9.03
C ALA A 180 15.15 1.03 9.39
N THR A 181 13.96 1.56 9.71
CA THR A 181 13.82 2.93 10.22
C THR A 181 14.36 3.11 11.63
N ALA A 182 14.48 2.02 12.41
CA ALA A 182 15.09 2.06 13.75
C ALA A 182 16.63 1.89 13.70
N ALA A 183 17.19 1.29 12.65
CA ALA A 183 18.63 1.01 12.54
C ALA A 183 19.44 2.14 11.86
N HIS A 184 18.82 3.11 11.21
CA HIS A 184 19.52 4.19 10.53
C HIS A 184 19.89 5.39 11.41
N ASP A 185 19.58 5.36 12.72
CA ASP A 185 19.95 6.44 13.68
C ASP A 185 21.31 6.22 14.37
N GLY A 186 22.16 5.30 13.88
CA GLY A 186 23.38 4.87 14.58
C GLY A 186 24.70 4.88 13.83
N ALA A 187 24.84 5.53 12.66
CA ALA A 187 26.14 5.62 11.98
C ALA A 187 26.43 7.05 11.52
N ALA A 188 26.93 7.86 12.44
CA ALA A 188 27.69 9.06 12.08
C ALA A 188 29.05 8.62 11.53
N VAL A 189 29.24 8.70 10.23
CA VAL A 189 30.57 8.57 9.62
C VAL A 189 31.24 9.93 9.65
N ASP A 190 32.20 10.05 10.55
CA ASP A 190 33.18 11.12 10.58
C ASP A 190 34.09 10.97 9.33
N THR A 191 33.93 11.83 8.34
CA THR A 191 34.94 12.03 7.30
C THR A 191 35.54 13.41 7.46
N ASP A 192 36.64 13.41 8.19
CA ASP A 192 37.65 14.49 8.21
C ASP A 192 38.27 14.60 6.81
N VAL A 193 38.06 15.71 6.12
CA VAL A 193 38.86 16.14 4.99
C VAL A 193 39.36 17.56 5.29
N GLY A 194 40.61 17.57 5.75
CA GLY A 194 41.35 18.80 5.94
C GLY A 194 41.51 19.58 4.64
N ASN A 195 41.34 20.88 4.74
CA ASN A 195 41.96 21.83 3.82
C ASN A 195 42.40 23.06 4.58
N GLY A 196 43.72 23.20 4.70
CA GLY A 196 44.37 24.28 5.38
C GLY A 196 44.30 25.61 4.61
N HIS A 197 44.05 26.67 5.33
CA HIS A 197 44.63 28.00 4.99
C HIS A 197 44.98 28.75 6.28
N SER A 198 46.24 29.06 6.37
CA SER A 198 46.91 29.94 7.35
C SER A 198 46.46 31.38 7.19
N HIS A 199 46.17 32.09 8.29
CA HIS A 199 46.60 33.48 8.52
C HIS A 199 46.55 33.82 10.01
N ASP A 200 47.66 34.25 10.42
CA ASP A 200 48.33 34.98 11.45
C ASP A 200 47.50 35.89 12.37
N GLY A 201 47.85 35.89 13.64
CA GLY A 201 47.95 37.10 14.50
C GLY A 201 46.88 37.32 15.53
N GLY A 202 47.22 37.13 16.83
CA GLY A 202 46.55 37.88 17.90
C GLY A 202 46.42 37.14 19.25
N LYS A 203 47.45 37.27 20.09
CA LYS A 203 47.43 36.93 21.53
C LYS A 203 46.35 37.70 22.29
N THR A 204 45.59 37.00 23.13
CA THR A 204 45.33 37.46 24.52
C THR A 204 44.87 36.27 25.38
N THR A 205 45.58 36.15 26.50
CA THR A 205 45.35 35.24 27.62
C THR A 205 44.16 35.68 28.46
N CYS A 206 43.27 34.76 28.84
CA CYS A 206 42.60 34.78 30.15
C CYS A 206 42.19 33.34 30.51
N THR A 207 42.76 32.88 31.58
CA THR A 207 42.39 31.73 32.40
C THR A 207 41.07 31.97 33.07
N GLU A 208 40.12 31.03 33.03
CA GLU A 208 39.32 30.70 34.21
C GLU A 208 38.60 29.33 33.99
N ASP A 209 38.86 28.50 34.96
CA ASP A 209 38.37 27.17 35.21
C ASP A 209 36.91 27.24 35.68
N HIS A 210 35.96 26.61 34.97
CA HIS A 210 34.67 26.22 35.55
C HIS A 210 34.23 24.89 35.00
N SER A 211 34.50 23.84 35.76
CA SER A 211 33.93 22.51 35.66
C SER A 211 32.41 22.60 35.98
N HIS A 212 31.54 22.45 34.97
CA HIS A 212 30.14 22.11 35.17
C HIS A 212 29.86 20.74 34.58
N SER A 213 29.67 19.78 35.48
CA SER A 213 29.07 18.49 35.21
C SER A 213 27.62 18.69 34.79
N ALA A 214 27.34 18.60 33.48
CA ALA A 214 25.99 18.58 32.95
C ALA A 214 25.45 17.15 33.04
N GLU A 215 24.44 16.91 33.88
CA GLU A 215 23.64 15.69 33.86
C GLU A 215 22.93 15.56 32.50
N PRO A 216 22.77 14.32 31.94
CA PRO A 216 22.09 14.13 30.69
C PRO A 216 20.60 14.39 30.84
N VAL A 217 20.13 15.47 30.24
CA VAL A 217 18.70 15.77 30.13
C VAL A 217 18.03 14.65 29.35
N PRO A 218 16.95 14.01 29.89
CA PRO A 218 16.25 12.95 29.17
C PRO A 218 15.65 13.55 27.88
N LYS A 219 16.11 13.05 26.73
CA LYS A 219 15.56 13.39 25.40
C LYS A 219 14.11 12.91 25.39
N LYS A 220 13.16 13.87 25.38
CA LYS A 220 11.75 13.58 25.11
C LYS A 220 11.66 12.81 23.78
N PRO A 221 10.86 11.74 23.69
CA PRO A 221 10.67 11.02 22.44
C PRO A 221 10.16 12.02 21.39
N ARG A 222 10.90 12.12 20.27
CA ARG A 222 10.47 12.88 19.09
C ARG A 222 9.16 12.23 18.62
N LYS A 223 8.05 12.93 18.74
CA LYS A 223 6.81 12.54 18.06
C LYS A 223 7.12 12.39 16.58
N LYS A 224 6.84 11.21 16.02
CA LYS A 224 6.95 10.96 14.58
C LYS A 224 6.08 12.01 13.88
N LYS A 225 6.68 12.81 12.99
CA LYS A 225 6.07 13.97 12.35
C LYS A 225 5.11 13.60 11.21
N HIS A 226 4.81 12.28 11.00
CA HIS A 226 4.20 11.74 9.80
C HIS A 226 2.85 11.03 10.01
N ASP A 227 2.13 11.31 11.09
CA ASP A 227 0.82 10.70 11.33
C ASP A 227 -0.31 11.73 11.27
N LEU A 228 -0.33 12.54 10.21
CA LEU A 228 -1.35 13.59 10.03
C LEU A 228 -2.62 13.05 9.33
N THR A 229 -2.55 11.89 8.66
CA THR A 229 -3.68 11.35 7.90
C THR A 229 -4.49 10.32 8.69
N GLY A 230 -3.95 9.78 9.77
CA GLY A 230 -4.52 8.65 10.52
C GLY A 230 -4.63 7.36 9.70
N VAL A 231 -4.15 7.35 8.43
CA VAL A 231 -4.16 6.15 7.58
C VAL A 231 -2.81 5.46 7.67
N SER A 232 -2.85 4.15 7.89
CA SER A 232 -1.65 3.33 8.02
C SER A 232 -1.92 1.90 7.54
N SER A 233 -0.85 1.13 7.35
CA SER A 233 -0.92 -0.31 7.17
C SER A 233 -0.59 -1.05 8.46
N VAL A 234 -1.30 -2.16 8.68
CA VAL A 234 -1.11 -3.07 9.81
C VAL A 234 -0.91 -4.47 9.27
N GLY A 235 0.33 -4.95 9.26
CA GLY A 235 0.68 -6.33 8.98
C GLY A 235 0.59 -7.18 10.26
N ILE A 236 0.05 -8.38 10.15
CA ILE A 236 -0.10 -9.35 11.25
C ILE A 236 0.44 -10.70 10.79
N LEU A 237 1.37 -11.24 11.56
CA LEU A 237 1.90 -12.59 11.39
C LEU A 237 1.48 -13.48 12.56
N ALA A 238 1.05 -14.70 12.25
CA ALA A 238 0.69 -15.68 13.27
C ALA A 238 1.02 -17.09 12.81
N GLU A 239 1.91 -17.77 13.51
CA GLU A 239 2.28 -19.15 13.22
C GLU A 239 1.24 -20.13 13.76
N GLY A 240 0.92 -21.18 13.01
CA GLY A 240 0.01 -22.24 13.39
C GLY A 240 -1.27 -22.28 12.58
N GLU A 241 -2.21 -23.12 12.99
CA GLU A 241 -3.49 -23.27 12.31
C GLU A 241 -4.57 -22.43 13.01
N LEU A 242 -5.46 -21.85 12.20
CA LEU A 242 -6.57 -21.02 12.67
C LEU A 242 -7.86 -21.86 12.78
N ASP A 243 -8.72 -21.47 13.71
CA ASP A 243 -10.11 -21.95 13.77
C ASP A 243 -10.98 -21.13 12.83
N PHE A 244 -11.64 -21.80 11.89
CA PHE A 244 -12.45 -21.15 10.85
C PHE A 244 -13.58 -20.31 11.42
N ASN A 245 -14.27 -20.78 12.49
CA ASN A 245 -15.38 -20.05 13.08
C ASN A 245 -14.90 -18.81 13.85
N GLN A 246 -13.75 -18.91 14.51
CA GLN A 246 -13.16 -17.77 15.22
C GLN A 246 -12.71 -16.69 14.25
N VAL A 247 -12.08 -17.06 13.11
CA VAL A 247 -11.71 -16.11 12.06
C VAL A 247 -12.95 -15.45 11.46
N ASN A 248 -14.02 -16.18 11.19
CA ASN A 248 -15.25 -15.58 10.70
C ASN A 248 -15.85 -14.58 11.69
N THR A 249 -15.80 -14.90 13.00
CA THR A 249 -16.28 -14.00 14.06
C THR A 249 -15.39 -12.76 14.15
N PHE A 250 -14.08 -12.93 14.12
CA PHE A 250 -13.10 -11.83 14.08
C PHE A 250 -13.36 -10.90 12.88
N MET A 251 -13.50 -11.46 11.67
CA MET A 251 -13.74 -10.68 10.48
C MET A 251 -15.08 -9.93 10.53
N ALA A 252 -16.12 -10.58 11.04
CA ALA A 252 -17.43 -9.92 11.22
C ALA A 252 -17.32 -8.72 12.19
N ALA A 253 -16.59 -8.86 13.30
CA ALA A 253 -16.35 -7.79 14.26
C ALA A 253 -15.55 -6.64 13.63
N VAL A 254 -14.43 -6.97 12.97
CA VAL A 254 -13.57 -5.99 12.28
C VAL A 254 -14.36 -5.19 11.25
N LEU A 255 -15.20 -5.86 10.45
CA LEU A 255 -16.04 -5.18 9.46
C LEU A 255 -17.17 -4.36 10.11
N GLN A 256 -17.78 -4.85 11.17
CA GLN A 256 -18.85 -4.11 11.84
C GLN A 256 -18.34 -2.82 12.47
N GLU A 257 -17.15 -2.85 13.07
CA GLU A 257 -16.57 -1.72 13.77
C GLU A 257 -15.80 -0.77 12.83
N ASN A 258 -15.14 -1.32 11.81
CA ASN A 258 -14.16 -0.61 11.00
C ASN A 258 -14.48 -0.57 9.49
N ALA A 259 -15.70 -0.92 9.06
CA ALA A 259 -16.05 -1.01 7.63
C ALA A 259 -15.69 0.25 6.82
N LYS A 260 -15.87 1.43 7.42
CA LYS A 260 -15.56 2.72 6.77
C LYS A 260 -14.10 3.14 6.92
N SER A 261 -13.40 2.56 7.89
CA SER A 261 -12.01 2.87 8.20
C SER A 261 -11.03 2.00 7.42
N ILE A 262 -11.42 0.75 7.08
CA ILE A 262 -10.57 -0.15 6.30
C ILE A 262 -10.77 0.14 4.82
N TYR A 263 -9.70 0.51 4.14
CA TYR A 263 -9.68 0.70 2.68
C TYR A 263 -9.42 -0.61 1.96
N ARG A 264 -8.42 -1.35 2.43
CA ARG A 264 -8.00 -2.59 1.80
C ARG A 264 -7.52 -3.62 2.83
N SER A 265 -7.73 -4.89 2.52
CA SER A 265 -7.19 -5.99 3.29
C SER A 265 -6.78 -7.13 2.37
N LYS A 266 -5.68 -7.80 2.71
CA LYS A 266 -5.17 -8.99 2.03
C LYS A 266 -4.65 -9.97 3.06
N GLY A 267 -4.72 -11.27 2.78
CA GLY A 267 -4.15 -12.26 3.68
C GLY A 267 -4.08 -13.66 3.09
N VAL A 268 -3.18 -14.46 3.69
CA VAL A 268 -3.05 -15.90 3.43
C VAL A 268 -3.19 -16.61 4.75
N LEU A 269 -4.12 -17.55 4.82
CA LEU A 269 -4.53 -18.19 6.06
C LEU A 269 -4.43 -19.71 5.96
N CYS A 270 -4.06 -20.34 7.05
CA CYS A 270 -4.04 -21.79 7.25
C CYS A 270 -5.10 -22.18 8.27
N PHE A 271 -6.04 -23.03 7.87
CA PHE A 271 -7.10 -23.50 8.77
C PHE A 271 -6.91 -24.93 9.19
N LYS A 272 -7.24 -25.20 10.44
CA LYS A 272 -7.36 -26.55 10.96
C LYS A 272 -8.39 -27.34 10.14
N ASP A 273 -8.10 -28.62 9.91
CA ASP A 273 -8.99 -29.56 9.21
C ASP A 273 -9.26 -29.24 7.72
N GLN A 274 -8.51 -28.30 7.12
CA GLN A 274 -8.60 -27.94 5.70
C GLN A 274 -7.41 -28.48 4.87
N GLY A 275 -6.60 -29.36 5.45
CA GLY A 275 -5.45 -29.97 4.79
C GLY A 275 -4.35 -28.95 4.46
N ASN A 276 -3.75 -29.10 3.27
CA ASN A 276 -2.64 -28.23 2.84
C ASN A 276 -3.09 -27.01 2.02
N ILE A 277 -4.39 -26.73 1.94
CA ILE A 277 -4.91 -25.63 1.10
C ILE A 277 -4.61 -24.29 1.76
N LYS A 278 -4.04 -23.36 0.98
CA LYS A 278 -3.94 -21.94 1.39
C LYS A 278 -5.29 -21.28 1.18
N PHE A 279 -5.78 -20.58 2.20
CA PHE A 279 -6.97 -19.75 2.08
C PHE A 279 -6.57 -18.30 1.83
N ILE A 280 -7.17 -17.72 0.82
CA ILE A 280 -6.92 -16.33 0.43
C ILE A 280 -8.03 -15.45 0.96
N PHE A 281 -7.61 -14.34 1.55
CA PHE A 281 -8.46 -13.28 2.03
C PHE A 281 -8.14 -12.00 1.27
N GLN A 282 -9.14 -11.36 0.69
CA GLN A 282 -8.98 -10.11 -0.04
C GLN A 282 -10.22 -9.23 0.15
N GLY A 283 -10.03 -8.01 0.60
CA GLY A 283 -11.11 -7.08 0.86
C GLY A 283 -10.86 -5.68 0.32
N VAL A 284 -11.96 -5.02 -0.03
CA VAL A 284 -12.04 -3.61 -0.38
C VAL A 284 -13.22 -3.04 0.39
N HIS A 285 -12.97 -2.21 1.39
CA HIS A 285 -13.93 -1.79 2.41
C HIS A 285 -14.67 -3.00 3.05
N GLU A 286 -16.00 -2.95 3.07
CA GLU A 286 -16.86 -4.03 3.60
C GLU A 286 -16.97 -5.27 2.70
N HIS A 287 -16.46 -5.20 1.47
CA HIS A 287 -16.57 -6.30 0.52
C HIS A 287 -15.34 -7.20 0.60
N ILE A 288 -15.57 -8.42 1.02
CA ILE A 288 -14.54 -9.42 1.21
C ILE A 288 -14.78 -10.59 0.27
N ASN A 289 -13.72 -11.02 -0.40
CA ASN A 289 -13.61 -12.31 -1.03
C ASN A 289 -12.70 -13.18 -0.15
N PHE A 290 -13.23 -14.31 0.29
CA PHE A 290 -12.53 -15.24 1.16
C PHE A 290 -12.85 -16.67 0.75
N GLY A 291 -11.81 -17.49 0.54
CA GLY A 291 -12.02 -18.87 0.16
C GLY A 291 -10.73 -19.66 -0.05
N PRO A 292 -10.88 -20.97 -0.32
CA PRO A 292 -9.75 -21.81 -0.67
C PRO A 292 -9.15 -21.35 -2.01
N SER A 293 -7.83 -21.36 -2.08
CA SER A 293 -7.08 -21.09 -3.30
C SER A 293 -6.67 -22.37 -4.02
N SER A 294 -6.12 -22.23 -5.22
CA SER A 294 -5.47 -23.33 -5.93
C SER A 294 -4.08 -23.66 -5.38
N MET A 295 -3.56 -22.83 -4.47
CA MET A 295 -2.23 -23.00 -3.87
C MET A 295 -2.30 -23.87 -2.62
N GLU A 296 -1.29 -24.70 -2.46
CA GLU A 296 -1.11 -25.54 -1.27
C GLU A 296 0.14 -25.10 -0.50
N TRP A 297 0.12 -25.38 0.79
CA TRP A 297 1.32 -25.30 1.62
C TRP A 297 2.26 -26.44 1.22
N ALA A 298 3.51 -26.12 0.88
CA ALA A 298 4.49 -27.14 0.55
C ALA A 298 4.83 -28.02 1.77
N GLU A 299 5.36 -29.20 1.51
CA GLU A 299 5.82 -30.09 2.58
C GLU A 299 7.01 -29.46 3.33
N GLY A 300 6.85 -29.25 4.65
CA GLY A 300 7.84 -28.58 5.47
C GLY A 300 7.78 -27.05 5.46
N GLU A 301 6.89 -26.45 4.67
CA GLU A 301 6.64 -25.00 4.71
C GLU A 301 6.01 -24.59 6.06
N PRO A 302 6.56 -23.58 6.76
CA PRO A 302 5.96 -23.08 7.99
C PRO A 302 4.52 -22.58 7.75
N ARG A 303 3.61 -22.97 8.63
CA ARG A 303 2.20 -22.52 8.61
C ARG A 303 2.12 -21.11 9.20
N VAL A 304 2.42 -20.09 8.40
CA VAL A 304 2.40 -18.69 8.82
C VAL A 304 1.20 -17.99 8.19
N ASN A 305 0.26 -17.61 9.04
CA ASN A 305 -0.86 -16.78 8.63
C ASN A 305 -0.39 -15.34 8.50
N ARG A 306 -0.67 -14.72 7.38
CA ARG A 306 -0.31 -13.34 7.07
C ARG A 306 -1.56 -12.55 6.74
N MET A 307 -1.77 -11.43 7.40
CA MET A 307 -2.84 -10.48 7.07
C MET A 307 -2.31 -9.06 7.07
N VAL A 308 -2.78 -8.27 6.13
CA VAL A 308 -2.51 -6.83 6.03
C VAL A 308 -3.83 -6.09 5.95
N PHE A 309 -3.96 -5.06 6.76
CA PHE A 309 -5.06 -4.10 6.73
C PHE A 309 -4.49 -2.71 6.42
N ILE A 310 -5.06 -2.02 5.46
CA ILE A 310 -4.76 -0.62 5.16
C ILE A 310 -6.01 0.18 5.48
N GLY A 311 -5.90 1.15 6.38
CA GLY A 311 -7.07 1.90 6.82
C GLY A 311 -6.74 3.06 7.74
N ARG A 312 -7.80 3.77 8.15
CA ARG A 312 -7.71 4.92 9.04
C ARG A 312 -7.88 4.48 10.49
N ASP A 313 -7.07 5.07 11.37
CA ASP A 313 -7.15 4.90 12.83
C ASP A 313 -7.16 3.44 13.28
N LEU A 314 -6.42 2.58 12.56
CA LEU A 314 -6.32 1.15 12.89
C LEU A 314 -5.56 0.93 14.20
N ASN A 315 -6.17 0.21 15.12
CA ASN A 315 -5.52 -0.22 16.35
C ASN A 315 -4.75 -1.52 16.12
N ARG A 316 -3.43 -1.39 15.81
CA ARG A 316 -2.55 -2.54 15.57
C ARG A 316 -2.61 -3.58 16.68
N ALA A 317 -2.51 -3.16 17.95
CA ALA A 317 -2.45 -4.08 19.08
C ALA A 317 -3.73 -4.91 19.21
N GLU A 318 -4.88 -4.28 19.04
CA GLU A 318 -6.19 -4.93 19.12
C GLU A 318 -6.43 -5.89 17.95
N LEU A 319 -6.09 -5.48 16.72
CA LEU A 319 -6.19 -6.33 15.54
C LEU A 319 -5.30 -7.57 15.68
N GLU A 320 -4.06 -7.37 16.11
CA GLU A 320 -3.09 -8.46 16.29
C GLU A 320 -3.49 -9.42 17.41
N GLU A 321 -3.92 -8.92 18.57
CA GLU A 321 -4.37 -9.74 19.68
C GLU A 321 -5.62 -10.55 19.31
N SER A 322 -6.61 -9.89 18.69
CA SER A 322 -7.87 -10.53 18.28
C SER A 322 -7.64 -11.59 17.20
N PHE A 323 -6.73 -11.31 16.25
CA PHE A 323 -6.38 -12.30 15.22
C PHE A 323 -5.63 -13.49 15.81
N LYS A 324 -4.63 -13.26 16.65
CA LYS A 324 -3.87 -14.34 17.34
C LYS A 324 -4.75 -15.19 18.25
N ALA A 325 -5.84 -14.63 18.79
CA ALA A 325 -6.82 -15.39 19.56
C ALA A 325 -7.56 -16.45 18.72
N CYS A 326 -7.57 -16.30 17.37
CA CYS A 326 -8.15 -17.29 16.45
C CYS A 326 -7.28 -18.53 16.24
N LEU A 327 -6.04 -18.56 16.73
CA LEU A 327 -5.17 -19.73 16.66
C LEU A 327 -5.74 -20.89 17.47
N VAL A 328 -5.68 -22.06 16.90
CA VAL A 328 -6.05 -23.28 17.60
C VAL A 328 -5.09 -23.50 18.76
N LYS A 329 -5.63 -23.58 19.96
CA LYS A 329 -4.85 -23.93 21.16
C LYS A 329 -4.58 -25.43 21.14
N ASN A 330 -3.31 -25.81 21.09
CA ASN A 330 -2.86 -27.20 21.23
C ASN A 330 -3.12 -27.71 22.64
#